data_0633fa306d4b0919798f4fc6e74acb24
#
_entry.id   0633fa306d4b0919798f4fc6e74acb24
#
_cell.length_a   1.000
_cell.length_b   1.000
_cell.length_c   1.000
_cell.angle_alpha   90.00
_cell.angle_beta   90.00
_cell.angle_gamma   90.00
#
_symmetry.space_group_name_H-M   'P 1'
#
loop_
_entity.id
_entity.type
_entity.pdbx_description
1 polymer ?
#
loop_
_entity_poly.entity_id
_entity_poly.type
_entity_poly.pdbx_seq_one_letter_code
_entity_poly.pdbx_strand_id
1 'polypeptide(L)'
;MTRKEHKEGMPNDLQGGSRQSMTGRRTFLKGAAVLSAASVLKTGSAMMPAEQAAYDKYNALVIPRPEGLLDGEPVLQVPAPDSMGVAFAVTALANGFAEVADNPEMSNPMRFMAEGMPLAGIDDRVLKVRMTGLKPGTKYWYRAGAAKLEHPIGYWTKPSEIVWSKVHSFMTPGENAPSHFGMMCDTHANFKQMARITKKYRELGVPLMVWNGDIPNSLTNKREDFVKHYLVPPENDGYAADTPIVLNRGNHDFRGTAANRLCEVMMTRLPSERSPRDIALDRNFAIRMGEIALIGLDTGEDKPDHHPANGGFSCFTPYRIAQTAWLKDQFKRPEIANAPYVVAFVHIPLIELWPGANPGTILEDYAVWQKECADMWGPILTENKVQLVLAGHTHRYRYDSATPTRSWAEIIGGGRGNSTFQTLVEGKVENGKLVMRVHNTDAGTIVGEHTFAPRS
;
A
#
# COMPACT_ATOMS: atom_id res chain seq x y z
N MET A 1 -28.94 -36.29 -46.90
CA MET A 1 -30.38 -36.44 -46.77
C MET A 1 -30.86 -35.41 -45.80
N THR A 2 -31.45 -34.37 -46.35
CA THR A 2 -32.68 -33.59 -46.08
C THR A 2 -32.82 -32.94 -44.69
N ARG A 3 -32.64 -31.64 -44.76
CA ARG A 3 -33.33 -30.49 -44.17
C ARG A 3 -34.69 -30.77 -43.53
N LYS A 4 -34.96 -30.09 -42.40
CA LYS A 4 -36.19 -29.30 -42.21
C LYS A 4 -35.96 -28.17 -41.24
N GLU A 5 -36.16 -26.95 -41.81
CA GLU A 5 -36.39 -25.69 -41.09
C GLU A 5 -37.81 -25.70 -40.53
N HIS A 6 -38.01 -25.06 -39.38
CA HIS A 6 -39.28 -24.45 -39.00
C HIS A 6 -39.08 -23.04 -38.46
N LYS A 7 -39.51 -22.09 -39.26
CA LYS A 7 -39.89 -20.72 -38.86
C LYS A 7 -41.35 -20.76 -38.41
N GLU A 8 -41.65 -19.96 -37.38
CA GLU A 8 -42.93 -19.32 -37.05
C GLU A 8 -42.67 -18.59 -35.74
N GLY A 9 -43.01 -17.32 -35.47
CA GLY A 9 -43.93 -16.39 -36.04
C GLY A 9 -44.22 -15.45 -34.90
N MET A 10 -43.91 -14.15 -35.02
CA MET A 10 -44.37 -13.12 -34.07
C MET A 10 -45.85 -12.85 -34.23
N PRO A 11 -46.54 -12.38 -33.21
CA PRO A 11 -47.63 -11.44 -33.40
C PRO A 11 -47.30 -10.07 -32.78
N ASN A 12 -47.43 -9.06 -33.62
CA ASN A 12 -47.77 -7.70 -33.22
C ASN A 12 -49.20 -7.72 -32.67
N ASP A 13 -49.41 -6.90 -31.67
CA ASP A 13 -50.52 -5.98 -31.44
C ASP A 13 -50.73 -5.82 -29.95
N LEU A 14 -50.64 -4.58 -29.49
CA LEU A 14 -51.71 -3.97 -28.72
C LEU A 14 -51.38 -2.46 -28.50
N GLN A 15 -52.06 -1.68 -29.30
CA GLN A 15 -52.33 -0.26 -29.04
C GLN A 15 -53.35 -0.14 -27.90
N GLY A 16 -53.19 0.92 -27.12
CA GLY A 16 -54.30 1.54 -26.40
C GLY A 16 -54.22 1.45 -24.88
N GLY A 17 -54.03 2.58 -24.25
CA GLY A 17 -54.26 2.68 -22.79
C GLY A 17 -53.78 3.99 -22.17
N SER A 18 -54.53 5.04 -22.33
CA SER A 18 -54.76 6.20 -21.44
C SER A 18 -53.57 6.95 -20.84
N ARG A 19 -53.37 8.15 -21.32
CA ARG A 19 -52.74 9.27 -20.64
C ARG A 19 -53.42 9.53 -19.30
N GLN A 20 -52.83 9.16 -18.19
CA GLN A 20 -53.13 9.77 -16.89
C GLN A 20 -52.09 10.84 -16.59
N SER A 21 -52.59 12.00 -16.26
CA SER A 21 -51.88 13.27 -16.07
C SER A 21 -50.86 13.19 -14.92
N MET A 22 -49.61 13.42 -15.25
CA MET A 22 -48.55 13.69 -14.28
C MET A 22 -48.64 15.14 -13.78
N THR A 23 -49.58 15.46 -12.93
CA THR A 23 -49.67 16.79 -12.30
C THR A 23 -49.18 16.84 -10.86
N GLY A 24 -48.77 15.71 -10.27
CA GLY A 24 -48.31 15.66 -8.87
C GLY A 24 -46.81 15.85 -8.62
N ARG A 25 -45.94 15.72 -9.65
CA ARG A 25 -44.48 15.79 -9.44
C ARG A 25 -43.86 17.18 -9.68
N ARG A 26 -44.58 18.10 -10.27
CA ARG A 26 -44.04 19.46 -10.53
C ARG A 26 -44.09 20.40 -9.32
N THR A 27 -44.90 20.12 -8.34
CA THR A 27 -45.07 21.01 -7.17
C THR A 27 -44.01 20.77 -6.09
N PHE A 28 -43.45 19.54 -5.99
CA PHE A 28 -42.41 19.27 -5.01
C PHE A 28 -41.01 19.78 -5.43
N LEU A 29 -40.74 19.82 -6.75
CA LEU A 29 -39.45 20.32 -7.27
C LEU A 29 -39.39 21.86 -7.34
N LYS A 30 -40.52 22.56 -7.29
CA LYS A 30 -40.52 24.03 -7.27
C LYS A 30 -40.17 24.62 -5.91
N GLY A 31 -40.38 23.88 -4.82
CA GLY A 31 -40.02 24.33 -3.47
C GLY A 31 -38.53 24.15 -3.13
N ALA A 32 -37.90 23.09 -3.65
CA ALA A 32 -36.49 22.81 -3.38
C ALA A 32 -35.51 23.57 -4.31
N ALA A 33 -35.96 23.89 -5.55
CA ALA A 33 -35.09 24.57 -6.52
C ALA A 33 -34.93 26.08 -6.26
N VAL A 34 -35.82 26.68 -5.49
CA VAL A 34 -35.76 28.13 -5.19
C VAL A 34 -34.76 28.41 -4.04
N LEU A 35 -34.52 27.45 -3.16
CA LEU A 35 -33.55 27.61 -2.05
C LEU A 35 -32.09 27.35 -2.45
N SER A 36 -31.85 26.52 -3.47
CA SER A 36 -30.48 26.20 -3.87
C SER A 36 -29.85 27.15 -4.89
N ALA A 37 -30.67 27.82 -5.74
CA ALA A 37 -30.14 28.71 -6.76
C ALA A 37 -29.82 30.13 -6.24
N ALA A 38 -30.34 30.52 -5.09
CA ALA A 38 -30.10 31.85 -4.53
C ALA A 38 -28.83 31.92 -3.67
N SER A 39 -28.32 30.77 -3.17
CA SER A 39 -27.18 30.75 -2.26
C SER A 39 -25.80 30.58 -2.98
N VAL A 40 -25.78 30.19 -4.24
CA VAL A 40 -24.52 29.90 -4.96
C VAL A 40 -24.02 31.09 -5.80
N LEU A 41 -24.81 32.14 -6.02
CA LEU A 41 -24.45 33.22 -6.96
C LEU A 41 -24.27 34.59 -6.32
N LYS A 42 -24.08 34.69 -5.01
CA LYS A 42 -23.75 35.97 -4.38
C LYS A 42 -22.53 35.87 -3.47
N THR A 43 -21.36 36.12 -4.03
CA THR A 43 -20.29 36.76 -3.26
C THR A 43 -20.84 38.04 -2.67
N GLY A 44 -21.24 38.02 -1.37
CA GLY A 44 -21.72 39.19 -0.65
C GLY A 44 -23.21 39.25 -0.31
N SER A 45 -24.02 38.19 -0.49
CA SER A 45 -25.42 38.24 -0.02
C SER A 45 -25.53 37.72 1.42
N ALA A 46 -26.18 38.52 2.24
CA ALA A 46 -26.53 38.16 3.61
C ALA A 46 -27.31 36.85 3.65
N MET A 47 -26.93 35.96 4.57
CA MET A 47 -27.69 34.73 4.86
C MET A 47 -29.14 35.08 5.23
N MET A 48 -30.07 34.20 4.91
CA MET A 48 -31.43 34.35 5.41
C MET A 48 -31.42 34.39 6.94
N PRO A 49 -32.28 35.20 7.57
CA PRO A 49 -32.27 35.34 9.04
C PRO A 49 -32.34 34.02 9.81
N ALA A 50 -33.09 33.06 9.31
CA ALA A 50 -33.15 31.71 9.93
C ALA A 50 -31.84 30.91 9.77
N GLU A 51 -31.20 31.03 8.63
CA GLU A 51 -29.89 30.40 8.37
C GLU A 51 -28.81 31.07 9.19
N GLN A 52 -28.84 32.40 9.31
CA GLN A 52 -27.90 33.14 10.18
C GLN A 52 -28.11 32.76 11.63
N ALA A 53 -29.32 32.69 12.14
CA ALA A 53 -29.58 32.29 13.52
C ALA A 53 -29.12 30.84 13.82
N ALA A 54 -29.29 29.92 12.85
CA ALA A 54 -28.83 28.56 12.97
C ALA A 54 -27.29 28.49 12.92
N TYR A 55 -26.65 29.27 12.06
CA TYR A 55 -25.20 29.40 11.97
C TYR A 55 -24.60 30.01 13.23
N ASP A 56 -25.22 31.06 13.77
CA ASP A 56 -24.80 31.71 15.02
C ASP A 56 -24.95 30.78 16.22
N LYS A 57 -26.06 30.03 16.28
CA LYS A 57 -26.27 28.98 17.29
C LYS A 57 -25.20 27.90 17.23
N TYR A 58 -24.81 27.47 16.03
CA TYR A 58 -23.74 26.50 15.85
C TYR A 58 -22.38 27.07 16.26
N ASN A 59 -22.05 28.30 15.84
CA ASN A 59 -20.79 28.95 16.22
C ASN A 59 -20.69 29.24 17.72
N ALA A 60 -21.83 29.33 18.40
CA ALA A 60 -21.89 29.46 19.87
C ALA A 60 -21.69 28.11 20.58
N LEU A 61 -21.83 26.96 19.86
CA LEU A 61 -21.46 25.66 20.39
C LEU A 61 -19.93 25.62 20.48
N VAL A 62 -19.40 25.67 21.68
CA VAL A 62 -17.98 25.40 21.94
C VAL A 62 -17.80 23.89 21.74
N ILE A 63 -17.46 23.51 20.53
CA ILE A 63 -17.01 22.15 20.27
C ILE A 63 -15.54 22.11 20.72
N PRO A 64 -15.19 21.34 21.76
CA PRO A 64 -13.81 21.24 22.21
C PRO A 64 -12.98 20.77 21.00
N ARG A 65 -12.01 21.59 20.56
CA ARG A 65 -11.01 21.09 19.60
C ARG A 65 -10.18 20.06 20.34
N PRO A 66 -10.06 18.82 19.83
CA PRO A 66 -9.13 17.87 20.44
C PRO A 66 -7.74 18.48 20.39
N GLU A 67 -7.04 18.48 21.49
CA GLU A 67 -5.60 18.71 21.48
C GLU A 67 -4.99 17.63 20.58
N GLY A 68 -4.25 18.04 19.55
CA GLY A 68 -3.62 17.10 18.63
C GLY A 68 -4.59 16.43 17.65
N LEU A 69 -4.97 17.15 16.58
CA LEU A 69 -5.77 16.57 15.48
C LEU A 69 -5.01 15.45 14.75
N LEU A 70 -3.68 15.55 14.64
CA LEU A 70 -2.84 14.49 14.09
C LEU A 70 -2.48 13.48 15.19
N ASP A 71 -2.64 12.21 14.90
CA ASP A 71 -2.25 11.10 15.77
C ASP A 71 -0.99 10.45 15.23
N GLY A 72 0.15 10.92 15.68
CA GLY A 72 1.48 10.50 15.23
C GLY A 72 1.97 11.16 13.95
N GLU A 73 3.16 10.77 13.52
CA GLU A 73 3.82 11.28 12.33
C GLU A 73 3.34 10.55 11.06
N PRO A 74 3.46 11.17 9.87
CA PRO A 74 3.00 10.58 8.63
C PRO A 74 3.84 9.37 8.20
N VAL A 75 3.21 8.49 7.40
CA VAL A 75 3.82 7.30 6.81
C VAL A 75 3.86 7.46 5.30
N LEU A 76 5.05 7.59 4.73
CA LEU A 76 5.27 7.61 3.29
C LEU A 76 5.06 6.21 2.72
N GLN A 77 4.28 6.11 1.65
CA GLN A 77 3.84 4.86 1.06
C GLN A 77 3.86 4.91 -0.46
N VAL A 78 3.94 3.73 -1.06
CA VAL A 78 3.75 3.54 -2.51
C VAL A 78 4.53 4.55 -3.35
N PRO A 79 5.86 4.62 -3.17
CA PRO A 79 6.71 5.50 -3.95
C PRO A 79 6.67 5.15 -5.44
N ALA A 80 6.63 6.16 -6.28
CA ALA A 80 6.76 6.05 -7.72
C ALA A 80 7.74 7.12 -8.24
N PRO A 81 8.25 6.99 -9.47
CA PRO A 81 9.20 7.97 -10.00
C PRO A 81 8.67 9.40 -10.02
N ASP A 82 7.37 9.57 -10.20
CA ASP A 82 6.69 10.86 -10.37
C ASP A 82 5.69 11.19 -9.26
N SER A 83 5.61 10.35 -8.23
CA SER A 83 4.66 10.55 -7.15
C SER A 83 5.06 9.85 -5.84
N MET A 84 4.50 10.33 -4.73
CA MET A 84 4.65 9.75 -3.41
C MET A 84 3.30 9.77 -2.69
N GLY A 85 2.93 8.65 -2.10
CA GLY A 85 1.78 8.58 -1.22
C GLY A 85 2.16 8.89 0.22
N VAL A 86 1.26 9.50 0.96
CA VAL A 86 1.38 9.68 2.40
C VAL A 86 0.05 9.34 3.07
N ALA A 87 0.11 8.53 4.13
CA ALA A 87 -1.03 8.23 4.98
C ALA A 87 -0.70 8.65 6.42
N PHE A 88 -1.71 9.11 7.14
CA PHE A 88 -1.56 9.55 8.53
C PHE A 88 -2.86 9.42 9.28
N ALA A 89 -2.76 9.26 10.60
CA ALA A 89 -3.91 9.10 11.46
C ALA A 89 -4.38 10.45 12.01
N VAL A 90 -5.69 10.55 12.25
CA VAL A 90 -6.35 11.71 12.85
C VAL A 90 -7.26 11.28 13.99
N THR A 91 -7.62 12.22 14.86
CA THR A 91 -8.46 12.01 16.06
C THR A 91 -9.90 12.47 15.88
N ALA A 92 -10.23 13.08 14.72
CA ALA A 92 -11.57 13.59 14.42
C ALA A 92 -11.81 13.60 12.92
N LEU A 93 -13.07 13.74 12.51
CA LEU A 93 -13.46 13.90 11.11
C LEU A 93 -12.71 15.09 10.49
N ALA A 94 -11.93 14.81 9.46
CA ALA A 94 -11.05 15.79 8.83
C ALA A 94 -10.86 15.53 7.33
N ASN A 95 -10.41 16.56 6.63
CA ASN A 95 -9.84 16.43 5.29
C ASN A 95 -8.31 16.48 5.37
N GLY A 96 -7.64 15.70 4.51
CA GLY A 96 -6.19 15.58 4.50
C GLY A 96 -5.51 16.44 3.46
N PHE A 97 -4.32 16.94 3.80
CA PHE A 97 -3.46 17.73 2.94
C PHE A 97 -2.02 17.23 3.00
N ALA A 98 -1.28 17.51 1.95
CA ALA A 98 0.18 17.43 1.94
C ALA A 98 0.75 18.63 1.18
N GLU A 99 1.87 19.14 1.67
CA GLU A 99 2.70 20.09 0.94
C GLU A 99 4.06 19.45 0.68
N VAL A 100 4.61 19.70 -0.51
CA VAL A 100 5.92 19.21 -0.91
C VAL A 100 6.70 20.30 -1.63
N ALA A 101 7.98 20.42 -1.32
CA ALA A 101 8.91 21.38 -1.93
C ALA A 101 10.24 20.70 -2.27
N ASP A 102 11.02 21.32 -3.14
CA ASP A 102 12.37 20.89 -3.48
C ASP A 102 13.46 21.49 -2.57
N ASN A 103 13.04 22.14 -1.50
CA ASN A 103 13.93 22.78 -0.53
C ASN A 103 13.43 22.61 0.92
N PRO A 104 14.33 22.60 1.92
CA PRO A 104 14.00 22.36 3.32
C PRO A 104 13.20 23.50 3.97
N GLU A 105 13.27 24.72 3.43
CA GLU A 105 12.53 25.88 3.90
C GLU A 105 11.05 25.83 3.52
N MET A 106 10.64 24.83 2.75
CA MET A 106 9.28 24.68 2.21
C MET A 106 8.82 25.95 1.47
N SER A 107 9.73 26.58 0.73
CA SER A 107 9.43 27.77 -0.09
C SER A 107 8.63 27.37 -1.34
N ASN A 108 7.50 28.04 -1.57
CA ASN A 108 6.60 27.78 -2.72
C ASN A 108 6.20 26.29 -2.86
N PRO A 109 5.68 25.66 -1.82
CA PRO A 109 5.35 24.23 -1.89
C PRO A 109 4.17 23.98 -2.82
N MET A 110 4.21 22.83 -3.51
CA MET A 110 3.02 22.27 -4.15
C MET A 110 2.10 21.70 -3.07
N ARG A 111 0.80 22.04 -3.12
CA ARG A 111 -0.20 21.54 -2.17
C ARG A 111 -1.12 20.53 -2.83
N PHE A 112 -1.34 19.45 -2.11
CA PHE A 112 -2.24 18.37 -2.47
C PHE A 112 -3.30 18.17 -1.39
N MET A 113 -4.44 17.66 -1.76
CA MET A 113 -5.54 17.36 -0.87
C MET A 113 -5.94 15.89 -1.02
N ALA A 114 -6.41 15.28 0.05
CA ALA A 114 -6.99 13.94 -0.03
C ALA A 114 -8.17 13.96 -1.01
N GLU A 115 -8.14 13.01 -1.94
CA GLU A 115 -9.13 12.94 -3.01
C GLU A 115 -10.20 11.91 -2.69
N GLY A 116 -11.42 12.27 -3.03
CA GLY A 116 -12.58 11.39 -3.11
C GLY A 116 -13.32 11.69 -4.41
N MET A 117 -14.25 10.86 -4.82
CA MET A 117 -15.00 11.09 -6.06
C MET A 117 -16.50 11.18 -5.77
N PRO A 118 -17.14 12.33 -6.00
CA PRO A 118 -16.68 13.64 -6.50
C PRO A 118 -16.29 14.64 -5.40
N LEU A 119 -16.22 14.22 -4.14
CA LEU A 119 -15.90 15.07 -3.01
C LEU A 119 -14.42 14.89 -2.58
N ALA A 120 -13.91 15.83 -1.81
CA ALA A 120 -12.64 15.66 -1.13
C ALA A 120 -12.65 14.41 -0.22
N GLY A 121 -11.53 13.73 -0.12
CA GLY A 121 -11.38 12.60 0.79
C GLY A 121 -11.46 13.09 2.23
N ILE A 122 -12.46 12.63 2.97
CA ILE A 122 -12.66 12.91 4.40
C ILE A 122 -12.74 11.60 5.17
N ASP A 123 -12.20 11.62 6.36
CA ASP A 123 -12.19 10.46 7.24
C ASP A 123 -12.06 10.90 8.69
N ASP A 124 -12.52 10.08 9.62
CA ASP A 124 -12.45 10.33 11.05
C ASP A 124 -11.24 9.68 11.74
N ARG A 125 -10.45 8.90 10.98
CA ARG A 125 -9.30 8.19 11.53
C ARG A 125 -8.07 8.13 10.63
N VAL A 126 -8.21 7.97 9.30
CA VAL A 126 -7.08 7.78 8.37
C VAL A 126 -7.25 8.65 7.14
N LEU A 127 -6.29 9.51 6.91
CA LEU A 127 -6.23 10.35 5.71
C LEU A 127 -5.08 9.88 4.81
N LYS A 128 -5.31 9.93 3.51
CA LYS A 128 -4.35 9.53 2.48
C LYS A 128 -4.28 10.58 1.41
N VAL A 129 -3.08 11.05 1.11
CA VAL A 129 -2.82 12.07 0.08
C VAL A 129 -1.76 11.56 -0.87
N ARG A 130 -1.95 11.77 -2.17
CA ARG A 130 -0.93 11.49 -3.18
C ARG A 130 -0.34 12.79 -3.70
N MET A 131 0.96 12.93 -3.54
CA MET A 131 1.75 14.01 -4.12
C MET A 131 2.20 13.56 -5.51
N THR A 132 1.86 14.30 -6.57
CA THR A 132 2.13 13.96 -7.98
C THR A 132 2.93 15.05 -8.69
N GLY A 133 3.40 14.78 -9.91
CA GLY A 133 4.21 15.73 -10.69
C GLY A 133 5.62 15.89 -10.16
N LEU A 134 6.11 14.91 -9.40
CA LEU A 134 7.47 14.89 -8.88
C LEU A 134 8.46 14.43 -9.97
N LYS A 135 9.73 14.74 -9.78
CA LYS A 135 10.81 14.29 -10.67
C LYS A 135 11.42 12.99 -10.13
N PRO A 136 11.76 12.03 -10.99
CA PRO A 136 12.45 10.81 -10.58
C PRO A 136 13.82 11.08 -9.93
N GLY A 137 14.21 10.22 -8.98
CA GLY A 137 15.51 10.26 -8.32
C GLY A 137 15.82 11.61 -7.66
N THR A 138 14.81 12.28 -7.12
CA THR A 138 14.92 13.64 -6.59
C THR A 138 14.53 13.68 -5.12
N LYS A 139 15.27 14.43 -4.32
CA LYS A 139 14.96 14.68 -2.92
C LYS A 139 13.94 15.78 -2.77
N TYR A 140 12.93 15.55 -1.94
CA TYR A 140 11.88 16.49 -1.60
C TYR A 140 11.71 16.59 -0.09
N TRP A 141 11.19 17.74 0.35
CA TRP A 141 10.73 17.97 1.71
C TRP A 141 9.21 18.10 1.70
N TYR A 142 8.56 17.60 2.72
CA TYR A 142 7.10 17.60 2.80
C TYR A 142 6.61 17.71 4.22
N ARG A 143 5.35 18.09 4.35
CA ARG A 143 4.55 17.97 5.59
C ARG A 143 3.16 17.47 5.25
N ALA A 144 2.58 16.68 6.14
CA ALA A 144 1.19 16.25 6.07
C ALA A 144 0.35 17.09 7.05
N GLY A 145 -0.91 17.28 6.74
CA GLY A 145 -1.78 18.08 7.58
C GLY A 145 -3.24 17.72 7.45
N ALA A 146 -4.03 18.15 8.41
CA ALA A 146 -5.47 17.92 8.45
C ALA A 146 -6.23 19.19 8.84
N ALA A 147 -7.40 19.39 8.20
CA ALA A 147 -8.40 20.36 8.63
C ALA A 147 -9.59 19.60 9.22
N LYS A 148 -9.90 19.78 10.49
CA LYS A 148 -11.08 19.22 11.14
C LYS A 148 -12.33 19.76 10.44
N LEU A 149 -13.30 18.87 10.21
CA LEU A 149 -14.57 19.22 9.59
C LEU A 149 -15.69 19.19 10.59
N GLU A 150 -16.51 20.25 10.56
CA GLU A 150 -17.72 20.38 11.33
C GLU A 150 -18.88 20.59 10.37
N HIS A 151 -20.03 19.97 10.67
CA HIS A 151 -21.26 20.11 9.93
C HIS A 151 -22.31 20.79 10.79
N PRO A 152 -22.29 22.13 10.86
CA PRO A 152 -23.19 22.89 11.74
C PRO A 152 -24.66 22.71 11.38
N ILE A 153 -24.98 22.64 10.09
CA ILE A 153 -26.34 22.55 9.61
C ILE A 153 -26.34 21.76 8.30
N GLY A 154 -27.03 20.61 8.29
CA GLY A 154 -27.29 19.86 7.08
C GLY A 154 -26.04 19.63 6.21
N TYR A 155 -26.00 20.25 5.04
CA TYR A 155 -24.91 20.13 4.07
C TYR A 155 -23.77 21.15 4.25
N TRP A 156 -23.86 22.03 5.23
CA TRP A 156 -22.84 23.05 5.47
C TRP A 156 -21.65 22.41 6.17
N THR A 157 -20.47 22.61 5.58
CA THR A 157 -19.21 22.13 6.12
C THR A 157 -18.35 23.33 6.50
N LYS A 158 -17.82 23.30 7.72
CA LYS A 158 -16.90 24.31 8.24
C LYS A 158 -15.56 23.64 8.52
N PRO A 159 -14.51 23.88 7.71
CA PRO A 159 -13.17 23.40 8.03
C PRO A 159 -12.50 24.28 9.07
N SER A 160 -11.65 23.68 9.90
CA SER A 160 -10.69 24.41 10.74
C SER A 160 -9.51 24.92 9.91
N GLU A 161 -8.60 25.66 10.54
CA GLU A 161 -7.26 25.81 9.99
C GLU A 161 -6.56 24.45 9.91
N ILE A 162 -5.59 24.34 8.99
CA ILE A 162 -4.84 23.09 8.79
C ILE A 162 -3.81 22.96 9.90
N VAL A 163 -3.86 21.85 10.61
CA VAL A 163 -2.81 21.42 11.55
C VAL A 163 -1.78 20.60 10.78
N TRP A 164 -0.54 21.03 10.80
CA TRP A 164 0.55 20.41 10.06
C TRP A 164 1.45 19.55 10.95
N SER A 165 1.99 18.45 10.38
CA SER A 165 3.11 17.70 10.95
C SER A 165 4.41 18.53 10.91
N LYS A 166 5.47 17.97 11.47
CA LYS A 166 6.83 18.46 11.18
C LYS A 166 7.14 18.33 9.68
N VAL A 167 8.18 19.04 9.26
CA VAL A 167 8.75 18.87 7.91
C VAL A 167 9.64 17.64 7.90
N HIS A 168 9.40 16.75 6.95
CA HIS A 168 10.15 15.54 6.68
C HIS A 168 10.73 15.58 5.28
N SER A 169 11.53 14.58 4.90
CA SER A 169 12.07 14.49 3.56
C SER A 169 12.02 13.07 3.01
N PHE A 170 12.01 12.94 1.68
CA PHE A 170 12.10 11.66 0.99
C PHE A 170 12.84 11.77 -0.33
N MET A 171 13.20 10.61 -0.89
CA MET A 171 13.73 10.47 -2.24
C MET A 171 12.70 9.75 -3.11
N THR A 172 12.41 10.27 -4.31
CA THR A 172 11.63 9.54 -5.30
C THR A 172 12.47 8.42 -5.94
N PRO A 173 11.88 7.26 -6.29
CA PRO A 173 12.55 6.26 -7.11
C PRO A 173 13.03 6.82 -8.45
N GLY A 174 14.09 6.23 -9.00
CA GLY A 174 14.63 6.61 -10.30
C GLY A 174 16.08 6.18 -10.46
N GLU A 175 16.65 6.31 -11.66
CA GLU A 175 18.04 5.94 -11.96
C GLU A 175 19.07 6.78 -11.19
N ASN A 176 18.71 8.03 -10.86
CA ASN A 176 19.56 8.93 -10.08
C ASN A 176 19.37 8.80 -8.57
N ALA A 177 18.47 7.93 -8.11
CA ALA A 177 18.31 7.65 -6.69
C ALA A 177 19.51 6.85 -6.15
N PRO A 178 19.77 6.86 -4.84
CA PRO A 178 20.78 5.98 -4.25
C PRO A 178 20.47 4.50 -4.55
N SER A 179 21.49 3.75 -4.97
CA SER A 179 21.40 2.30 -5.17
C SER A 179 21.42 1.56 -3.82
N HIS A 180 20.39 1.81 -3.00
CA HIS A 180 20.34 1.39 -1.60
C HIS A 180 18.89 1.15 -1.18
N PHE A 181 18.64 0.05 -0.49
CA PHE A 181 17.32 -0.30 0.07
C PHE A 181 17.47 -1.16 1.32
N GLY A 182 16.40 -1.28 2.09
CA GLY A 182 16.28 -2.23 3.20
C GLY A 182 15.05 -3.11 3.08
N MET A 183 15.07 -4.28 3.71
CA MET A 183 13.92 -5.16 3.87
C MET A 183 13.75 -5.55 5.33
N MET A 184 12.52 -5.48 5.82
CA MET A 184 12.07 -6.09 7.08
C MET A 184 10.86 -6.98 6.84
N CYS A 185 10.69 -8.01 7.64
CA CYS A 185 9.56 -8.93 7.61
C CYS A 185 9.36 -9.62 8.96
N ASP A 186 8.26 -10.35 9.12
CA ASP A 186 7.98 -11.22 10.28
C ASP A 186 8.06 -10.50 11.63
N THR A 187 7.55 -9.29 11.70
CA THR A 187 7.54 -8.54 12.96
C THR A 187 6.46 -9.02 13.93
N HIS A 188 5.39 -9.63 13.42
CA HIS A 188 4.31 -10.25 14.21
C HIS A 188 3.83 -9.37 15.38
N ALA A 189 3.57 -8.10 15.09
CA ALA A 189 3.15 -7.10 16.07
C ALA A 189 4.15 -6.84 17.22
N ASN A 190 5.40 -7.23 17.07
CA ASN A 190 6.43 -6.89 18.04
C ASN A 190 6.98 -5.47 17.78
N PHE A 191 6.31 -4.48 18.35
CA PHE A 191 6.64 -3.07 18.15
C PHE A 191 8.03 -2.70 18.64
N LYS A 192 8.54 -3.35 19.68
CA LYS A 192 9.93 -3.14 20.17
C LYS A 192 10.97 -3.59 19.15
N GLN A 193 10.73 -4.70 18.47
CA GLN A 193 11.59 -5.14 17.37
C GLN A 193 11.49 -4.19 16.18
N MET A 194 10.28 -3.76 15.81
CA MET A 194 10.11 -2.73 14.77
C MET A 194 10.91 -1.47 15.09
N ALA A 195 10.88 -0.99 16.34
CA ALA A 195 11.64 0.19 16.75
C ALA A 195 13.16 -0.01 16.59
N ARG A 196 13.68 -1.21 16.91
CA ARG A 196 15.10 -1.54 16.71
C ARG A 196 15.49 -1.58 15.22
N ILE A 197 14.64 -2.17 14.38
CA ILE A 197 14.83 -2.18 12.93
C ILE A 197 14.82 -0.74 12.41
N THR A 198 13.85 0.08 12.83
CA THR A 198 13.75 1.50 12.46
C THR A 198 15.01 2.27 12.82
N LYS A 199 15.47 2.13 14.04
CA LYS A 199 16.74 2.74 14.47
C LYS A 199 17.88 2.33 13.54
N LYS A 200 17.98 1.04 13.24
CA LYS A 200 19.08 0.50 12.42
C LYS A 200 19.03 1.02 10.98
N TYR A 201 17.89 1.01 10.29
CA TYR A 201 17.86 1.50 8.91
C TYR A 201 18.06 3.03 8.81
N ARG A 202 17.67 3.80 9.83
CA ARG A 202 17.99 5.22 9.92
C ARG A 202 19.50 5.47 10.10
N GLU A 203 20.16 4.70 10.97
CA GLU A 203 21.62 4.75 11.13
C GLU A 203 22.36 4.44 9.82
N LEU A 204 21.85 3.51 9.03
CA LEU A 204 22.40 3.14 7.73
C LEU A 204 22.06 4.13 6.62
N GLY A 205 21.13 5.07 6.85
CA GLY A 205 20.67 6.02 5.84
C GLY A 205 19.91 5.35 4.69
N VAL A 206 19.14 4.29 4.98
CA VAL A 206 18.35 3.56 3.98
C VAL A 206 17.27 4.48 3.40
N PRO A 207 17.24 4.75 2.09
CA PRO A 207 16.29 5.68 1.49
C PRO A 207 14.92 5.06 1.17
N LEU A 208 14.81 3.74 1.18
CA LEU A 208 13.59 2.99 0.87
C LEU A 208 13.56 1.68 1.63
N MET A 209 12.43 1.38 2.26
CA MET A 209 12.20 0.11 2.94
C MET A 209 11.14 -0.73 2.21
N VAL A 210 11.44 -2.00 2.01
CA VAL A 210 10.44 -3.01 1.65
C VAL A 210 9.98 -3.71 2.93
N TRP A 211 8.71 -3.57 3.26
CA TRP A 211 8.09 -4.34 4.31
C TRP A 211 7.53 -5.61 3.70
N ASN A 212 8.25 -6.71 3.89
CA ASN A 212 8.05 -7.96 3.17
C ASN A 212 7.17 -8.95 3.96
N GLY A 213 6.07 -8.44 4.51
CA GLY A 213 4.99 -9.25 5.09
C GLY A 213 5.12 -9.61 6.56
N ASP A 214 4.06 -10.23 7.05
CA ASP A 214 3.86 -10.70 8.42
C ASP A 214 4.03 -9.61 9.47
N ILE A 215 3.34 -8.49 9.23
CA ILE A 215 3.30 -7.34 10.15
C ILE A 215 2.45 -7.66 11.38
N PRO A 216 1.17 -8.06 11.23
CA PRO A 216 0.35 -8.54 12.35
C PRO A 216 0.44 -10.06 12.48
N ASN A 217 -0.12 -10.60 13.55
CA ASN A 217 -0.45 -12.04 13.61
C ASN A 217 -1.75 -12.37 12.86
N SER A 218 -2.72 -11.48 12.95
CA SER A 218 -3.97 -11.49 12.19
C SER A 218 -4.64 -10.13 12.33
N LEU A 219 -5.45 -9.76 11.32
CA LEU A 219 -6.20 -8.50 11.30
C LEU A 219 -7.62 -8.72 11.83
N THR A 220 -7.97 -8.03 12.88
CA THR A 220 -9.34 -8.05 13.46
C THR A 220 -10.24 -7.08 12.72
N ASN A 221 -11.53 -7.01 13.11
CA ASN A 221 -12.50 -6.07 12.51
C ASN A 221 -12.32 -4.64 12.99
N LYS A 222 -11.43 -4.37 13.93
CA LYS A 222 -11.26 -3.03 14.47
C LYS A 222 -10.27 -2.25 13.63
N ARG A 223 -10.70 -1.10 13.13
CA ARG A 223 -9.87 -0.17 12.36
C ARG A 223 -8.62 0.25 13.15
N GLU A 224 -8.73 0.38 14.47
CA GLU A 224 -7.62 0.72 15.34
C GLU A 224 -6.46 -0.29 15.29
N ASP A 225 -6.75 -1.57 15.03
CA ASP A 225 -5.68 -2.56 14.87
C ASP A 225 -4.84 -2.29 13.62
N PHE A 226 -5.47 -1.84 12.52
CA PHE A 226 -4.75 -1.43 11.31
C PHE A 226 -3.92 -0.17 11.56
N VAL A 227 -4.53 0.84 12.18
CA VAL A 227 -3.84 2.09 12.51
C VAL A 227 -2.63 1.80 13.38
N LYS A 228 -2.80 1.01 14.41
CA LYS A 228 -1.75 0.61 15.35
C LYS A 228 -0.60 -0.15 14.67
N HIS A 229 -0.90 -1.03 13.70
CA HIS A 229 0.15 -1.83 13.06
C HIS A 229 0.89 -1.09 11.97
N TYR A 230 0.19 -0.22 11.21
CA TYR A 230 0.71 0.31 9.96
C TYR A 230 0.91 1.83 9.95
N LEU A 231 0.29 2.60 10.84
CA LEU A 231 0.43 4.06 10.85
C LEU A 231 1.06 4.59 12.14
N VAL A 232 0.58 4.13 13.29
CA VAL A 232 1.04 4.62 14.60
C VAL A 232 1.48 3.45 15.48
N PRO A 233 2.51 2.68 15.07
CA PRO A 233 2.97 1.57 15.88
C PRO A 233 3.57 2.07 17.19
N PRO A 234 3.16 1.49 18.33
CA PRO A 234 3.69 1.87 19.64
C PRO A 234 5.21 1.84 19.69
N GLU A 235 5.80 2.81 20.38
CA GLU A 235 7.26 2.95 20.53
C GLU A 235 8.01 3.22 19.20
N ASN A 236 7.30 3.44 18.09
CA ASN A 236 7.89 3.57 16.76
C ASN A 236 7.21 4.63 15.88
N ASP A 237 6.76 5.70 16.49
CA ASP A 237 6.16 6.82 15.77
C ASP A 237 7.13 7.43 14.75
N GLY A 238 6.61 7.77 13.59
CA GLY A 238 7.37 8.35 12.50
C GLY A 238 8.35 7.37 11.82
N TYR A 239 8.20 6.06 12.01
CA TYR A 239 9.10 5.05 11.44
C TYR A 239 9.29 5.21 9.91
N ALA A 240 8.27 5.65 9.20
CA ALA A 240 8.29 5.82 7.75
C ALA A 240 8.08 7.29 7.32
N ALA A 241 8.35 8.25 8.21
CA ALA A 241 8.16 9.67 7.88
C ALA A 241 9.24 10.19 6.91
N ASP A 242 10.47 9.69 7.00
CA ASP A 242 11.59 10.08 6.12
C ASP A 242 12.08 8.93 5.22
N THR A 243 11.58 7.72 5.43
CA THR A 243 11.95 6.54 4.65
C THR A 243 10.68 5.89 4.10
N PRO A 244 10.34 6.12 2.82
CA PRO A 244 9.16 5.52 2.21
C PRO A 244 9.14 4.00 2.33
N ILE A 245 7.96 3.45 2.54
CA ILE A 245 7.76 2.00 2.58
C ILE A 245 7.01 1.50 1.35
N VAL A 246 7.38 0.30 0.93
CA VAL A 246 6.61 -0.53 -0.01
C VAL A 246 6.18 -1.77 0.74
N LEU A 247 4.88 -2.04 0.77
CA LEU A 247 4.34 -3.22 1.42
C LEU A 247 4.20 -4.36 0.41
N ASN A 248 4.87 -5.48 0.69
CA ASN A 248 4.58 -6.80 0.13
C ASN A 248 3.93 -7.64 1.23
N ARG A 249 2.78 -8.28 0.95
CA ARG A 249 2.05 -9.01 2.01
C ARG A 249 2.70 -10.36 2.31
N GLY A 250 2.65 -10.74 3.60
CA GLY A 250 2.86 -12.11 4.04
C GLY A 250 1.54 -12.84 4.26
N ASN A 251 1.61 -14.11 4.58
CA ASN A 251 0.42 -14.92 4.80
C ASN A 251 -0.42 -14.45 6.01
N HIS A 252 0.20 -13.89 7.04
CA HIS A 252 -0.52 -13.31 8.18
C HIS A 252 -1.28 -12.02 7.84
N ASP A 253 -0.88 -11.27 6.81
CA ASP A 253 -1.59 -10.08 6.35
C ASP A 253 -2.92 -10.42 5.63
N PHE A 254 -3.15 -11.69 5.30
CA PHE A 254 -4.42 -12.22 4.78
C PHE A 254 -5.34 -12.79 5.87
N ARG A 255 -4.84 -12.97 7.09
CA ARG A 255 -5.58 -13.61 8.18
C ARG A 255 -6.39 -12.61 8.97
N GLY A 256 -7.59 -13.05 9.38
CA GLY A 256 -8.52 -12.25 10.16
C GLY A 256 -9.66 -11.68 9.33
N THR A 257 -10.72 -11.28 10.02
CA THR A 257 -12.00 -10.89 9.41
C THR A 257 -11.96 -9.57 8.65
N ALA A 258 -10.92 -8.79 8.84
CA ALA A 258 -10.76 -7.47 8.20
C ALA A 258 -9.54 -7.38 7.27
N ALA A 259 -8.88 -8.48 6.93
CA ALA A 259 -7.69 -8.47 6.07
C ALA A 259 -7.92 -7.80 4.70
N ASN A 260 -9.14 -7.95 4.14
CA ASN A 260 -9.54 -7.30 2.89
C ASN A 260 -9.69 -5.76 3.01
N ARG A 261 -9.67 -5.20 4.23
CA ARG A 261 -9.77 -3.75 4.49
C ARG A 261 -8.42 -3.06 4.64
N LEU A 262 -7.31 -3.76 4.39
CA LEU A 262 -5.96 -3.18 4.48
C LEU A 262 -5.80 -1.90 3.64
N CYS A 263 -6.53 -1.77 2.53
CA CYS A 263 -6.57 -0.56 1.70
C CYS A 263 -7.12 0.68 2.43
N GLU A 264 -7.76 0.53 3.59
CA GLU A 264 -8.22 1.67 4.40
C GLU A 264 -7.04 2.44 5.03
N VAL A 265 -5.94 1.76 5.33
CA VAL A 265 -4.74 2.35 5.96
C VAL A 265 -3.53 2.36 5.04
N MET A 266 -3.38 1.36 4.18
CA MET A 266 -2.26 1.26 3.25
C MET A 266 -2.73 1.56 1.83
N MET A 267 -2.14 2.59 1.23
CA MET A 267 -2.46 2.99 -0.15
C MET A 267 -2.14 1.87 -1.14
N THR A 268 -2.94 1.79 -2.17
CA THR A 268 -2.69 0.95 -3.33
C THR A 268 -1.91 1.73 -4.40
N ARG A 269 -1.23 1.04 -5.31
CA ARG A 269 -0.61 1.69 -6.46
C ARG A 269 -1.67 2.19 -7.43
N LEU A 270 -1.38 3.29 -8.11
CA LEU A 270 -2.25 3.88 -9.11
C LEU A 270 -1.66 3.76 -10.52
N PRO A 271 -2.51 3.54 -11.51
CA PRO A 271 -3.86 2.98 -11.41
C PRO A 271 -3.75 1.56 -10.81
N SER A 272 -4.78 1.07 -10.15
CA SER A 272 -4.77 -0.30 -9.67
C SER A 272 -4.57 -1.23 -10.86
N GLU A 273 -3.50 -2.01 -10.85
CA GLU A 273 -3.23 -2.97 -11.90
C GLU A 273 -4.22 -4.13 -11.77
N ARG A 274 -4.94 -4.42 -12.83
CA ARG A 274 -5.94 -5.48 -12.85
C ARG A 274 -5.58 -6.52 -13.89
N SER A 275 -5.85 -7.77 -13.57
CA SER A 275 -5.83 -8.83 -14.55
C SER A 275 -7.07 -8.79 -15.43
N PRO A 276 -7.10 -9.53 -16.57
CA PRO A 276 -8.30 -9.69 -17.38
C PRO A 276 -9.53 -10.25 -16.64
N ARG A 277 -9.34 -10.78 -15.44
CA ARG A 277 -10.39 -11.28 -14.56
C ARG A 277 -10.72 -10.32 -13.40
N ASP A 278 -10.36 -9.06 -13.52
CA ASP A 278 -10.51 -8.04 -12.46
C ASP A 278 -9.81 -8.36 -11.12
N ILE A 279 -8.81 -9.24 -11.14
CA ILE A 279 -7.99 -9.52 -9.96
C ILE A 279 -7.08 -8.31 -9.73
N ALA A 280 -7.23 -7.66 -8.60
CA ALA A 280 -6.42 -6.51 -8.25
C ALA A 280 -4.99 -6.94 -7.87
N LEU A 281 -3.99 -6.33 -8.52
CA LEU A 281 -2.56 -6.52 -8.25
C LEU A 281 -1.97 -5.29 -7.54
N ASP A 282 -2.74 -4.70 -6.64
CA ASP A 282 -2.48 -3.44 -5.98
C ASP A 282 -1.30 -3.47 -4.98
N ARG A 283 -0.79 -4.66 -4.67
CA ARG A 283 0.39 -4.86 -3.81
C ARG A 283 1.66 -5.26 -4.56
N ASN A 284 1.54 -5.58 -5.84
CA ASN A 284 2.71 -5.79 -6.68
C ASN A 284 3.42 -4.46 -6.96
N PHE A 285 4.73 -4.48 -7.03
CA PHE A 285 5.51 -3.30 -7.39
C PHE A 285 6.73 -3.65 -8.24
N ALA A 286 7.10 -2.75 -9.12
CA ALA A 286 8.37 -2.79 -9.83
C ALA A 286 8.91 -1.35 -9.94
N ILE A 287 9.98 -1.07 -9.22
CA ILE A 287 10.56 0.27 -9.08
C ILE A 287 12.08 0.24 -9.26
N ARG A 288 12.63 1.35 -9.70
CA ARG A 288 14.08 1.54 -9.89
C ARG A 288 14.66 2.42 -8.79
N MET A 289 15.67 1.91 -8.09
CA MET A 289 16.47 2.65 -7.11
C MET A 289 17.93 2.64 -7.55
N GLY A 290 18.35 3.71 -8.23
CA GLY A 290 19.70 3.78 -8.78
C GLY A 290 19.98 2.67 -9.78
N GLU A 291 20.95 1.82 -9.50
CA GLU A 291 21.30 0.66 -10.32
C GLU A 291 20.45 -0.58 -10.05
N ILE A 292 19.55 -0.55 -9.05
CA ILE A 292 18.79 -1.72 -8.60
C ILE A 292 17.33 -1.62 -9.03
N ALA A 293 16.81 -2.62 -9.73
CA ALA A 293 15.38 -2.83 -9.91
C ALA A 293 14.84 -3.73 -8.77
N LEU A 294 13.79 -3.28 -8.12
CA LEU A 294 13.11 -3.97 -7.02
C LEU A 294 11.73 -4.41 -7.52
N ILE A 295 11.43 -5.70 -7.43
CA ILE A 295 10.17 -6.30 -7.90
C ILE A 295 9.52 -7.05 -6.76
N GLY A 296 8.29 -6.67 -6.37
CA GLY A 296 7.52 -7.34 -5.32
C GLY A 296 6.43 -8.24 -5.90
N LEU A 297 6.41 -9.47 -5.42
CA LEU A 297 5.46 -10.52 -5.77
C LEU A 297 4.80 -11.04 -4.49
N ASP A 298 3.49 -11.07 -4.48
CA ASP A 298 2.69 -11.46 -3.32
C ASP A 298 2.39 -12.95 -3.38
N THR A 299 3.01 -13.73 -2.50
CA THR A 299 2.84 -15.20 -2.46
C THR A 299 1.48 -15.65 -1.93
N GLY A 300 0.72 -14.73 -1.30
CA GLY A 300 -0.55 -15.08 -0.67
C GLY A 300 -0.38 -15.93 0.59
N GLU A 301 -1.36 -16.76 0.87
CA GLU A 301 -1.39 -17.67 2.03
C GLU A 301 -0.49 -18.90 1.78
N ASP A 302 0.01 -19.47 2.87
CA ASP A 302 0.82 -20.69 2.91
C ASP A 302 -0.01 -21.98 2.70
N LYS A 303 -1.33 -21.87 2.76
CA LYS A 303 -2.27 -22.98 2.57
C LYS A 303 -2.91 -22.93 1.18
N PRO A 304 -3.24 -24.10 0.60
CA PRO A 304 -3.93 -24.16 -0.69
C PRO A 304 -5.35 -23.59 -0.58
N ASP A 305 -5.92 -23.16 -1.71
CA ASP A 305 -7.26 -22.53 -1.77
C ASP A 305 -8.37 -23.39 -1.14
N HIS A 306 -8.27 -24.71 -1.30
CA HIS A 306 -9.25 -25.66 -0.76
C HIS A 306 -9.07 -26.00 0.72
N HIS A 307 -8.05 -25.44 1.38
CA HIS A 307 -7.80 -25.72 2.80
C HIS A 307 -8.97 -25.26 3.67
N PRO A 308 -9.44 -26.08 4.66
CA PRO A 308 -10.59 -25.73 5.49
C PRO A 308 -10.48 -24.40 6.23
N ALA A 309 -9.27 -23.98 6.61
CA ALA A 309 -9.03 -22.69 7.25
C ALA A 309 -9.43 -21.49 6.39
N ASN A 310 -9.49 -21.66 5.08
CA ASN A 310 -9.86 -20.61 4.12
C ASN A 310 -11.37 -20.50 3.91
N GLY A 311 -12.15 -21.43 4.44
CA GLY A 311 -13.63 -21.44 4.37
C GLY A 311 -14.19 -21.39 2.94
N GLY A 312 -13.42 -21.74 1.92
CA GLY A 312 -13.81 -21.69 0.52
C GLY A 312 -13.76 -20.26 -0.11
N PHE A 313 -13.18 -19.28 0.60
CA PHE A 313 -13.11 -17.87 0.13
C PHE A 313 -11.76 -17.48 -0.47
N SER A 314 -10.84 -18.43 -0.62
CA SER A 314 -9.51 -18.16 -1.18
C SER A 314 -9.50 -18.30 -2.70
N CYS A 315 -8.69 -17.47 -3.36
CA CYS A 315 -8.44 -17.54 -4.80
C CYS A 315 -6.96 -17.19 -5.10
N PHE A 316 -6.03 -17.76 -4.33
CA PHE A 316 -4.60 -17.46 -4.45
C PHE A 316 -4.00 -17.99 -5.75
N THR A 317 -4.41 -19.17 -6.23
CA THR A 317 -3.93 -19.68 -7.52
C THR A 317 -4.27 -18.75 -8.70
N PRO A 318 -5.52 -18.29 -8.91
CA PRO A 318 -5.81 -17.27 -9.93
C PRO A 318 -5.03 -15.96 -9.74
N TYR A 319 -4.81 -15.54 -8.50
CA TYR A 319 -4.03 -14.35 -8.17
C TYR A 319 -2.55 -14.52 -8.57
N ARG A 320 -1.92 -15.65 -8.30
CA ARG A 320 -0.54 -15.98 -8.69
C ARG A 320 -0.37 -16.04 -10.19
N ILE A 321 -1.37 -16.61 -10.92
CA ILE A 321 -1.41 -16.62 -12.38
C ILE A 321 -1.46 -15.19 -12.94
N ALA A 322 -2.28 -14.30 -12.36
CA ALA A 322 -2.36 -12.91 -12.78
C ALA A 322 -1.02 -12.19 -12.57
N GLN A 323 -0.37 -12.41 -11.43
CA GLN A 323 0.96 -11.87 -11.16
C GLN A 323 2.03 -12.39 -12.13
N THR A 324 1.90 -13.62 -12.59
CA THR A 324 2.83 -14.20 -13.58
C THR A 324 2.81 -13.45 -14.91
N ALA A 325 1.62 -13.05 -15.38
CA ALA A 325 1.49 -12.21 -16.57
C ALA A 325 2.04 -10.81 -16.34
N TRP A 326 1.71 -10.21 -15.21
CA TRP A 326 2.22 -8.90 -14.80
C TRP A 326 3.76 -8.90 -14.70
N LEU A 327 4.37 -9.91 -14.10
CA LEU A 327 5.83 -10.03 -13.97
C LEU A 327 6.54 -9.99 -15.32
N LYS A 328 6.02 -10.73 -16.31
CA LYS A 328 6.55 -10.75 -17.68
C LYS A 328 6.51 -9.35 -18.32
N ASP A 329 5.45 -8.59 -18.03
CA ASP A 329 5.32 -7.22 -18.55
C ASP A 329 6.27 -6.24 -17.85
N GLN A 330 6.59 -6.45 -16.56
CA GLN A 330 7.56 -5.61 -15.87
C GLN A 330 8.95 -5.70 -16.50
N PHE A 331 9.39 -6.89 -16.92
CA PHE A 331 10.68 -7.06 -17.59
C PHE A 331 10.77 -6.45 -19.00
N LYS A 332 9.65 -6.04 -19.58
CA LYS A 332 9.63 -5.28 -20.85
C LYS A 332 9.85 -3.79 -20.65
N ARG A 333 9.70 -3.28 -19.42
CA ARG A 333 9.88 -1.86 -19.10
C ARG A 333 11.38 -1.52 -19.11
N PRO A 334 11.82 -0.49 -19.86
CA PRO A 334 13.25 -0.17 -20.01
C PRO A 334 13.96 0.03 -18.67
N GLU A 335 13.33 0.71 -17.71
CA GLU A 335 13.91 0.98 -16.40
C GLU A 335 14.15 -0.28 -15.56
N ILE A 336 13.42 -1.37 -15.84
CA ILE A 336 13.61 -2.68 -15.19
C ILE A 336 14.55 -3.54 -16.05
N ALA A 337 14.30 -3.58 -17.35
CA ALA A 337 15.09 -4.36 -18.29
C ALA A 337 16.58 -3.96 -18.29
N ASN A 338 16.89 -2.68 -18.17
CA ASN A 338 18.26 -2.15 -18.22
C ASN A 338 18.91 -2.01 -16.83
N ALA A 339 18.29 -2.45 -15.75
CA ALA A 339 18.88 -2.39 -14.42
C ALA A 339 20.09 -3.33 -14.31
N PRO A 340 21.27 -2.88 -13.86
CA PRO A 340 22.40 -3.78 -13.61
C PRO A 340 22.09 -4.87 -12.57
N TYR A 341 21.24 -4.54 -11.60
CA TYR A 341 20.82 -5.47 -10.57
C TYR A 341 19.31 -5.59 -10.51
N VAL A 342 18.82 -6.81 -10.30
CA VAL A 342 17.39 -7.07 -10.09
C VAL A 342 17.24 -7.93 -8.86
N VAL A 343 16.42 -7.43 -7.93
CA VAL A 343 16.06 -8.11 -6.69
C VAL A 343 14.55 -8.31 -6.66
N ALA A 344 14.12 -9.55 -6.53
CA ALA A 344 12.72 -9.89 -6.34
C ALA A 344 12.42 -10.09 -4.85
N PHE A 345 11.24 -9.68 -4.42
CA PHE A 345 10.73 -9.85 -3.06
C PHE A 345 9.52 -10.77 -3.10
N VAL A 346 9.56 -11.76 -2.25
CA VAL A 346 8.46 -12.70 -1.97
C VAL A 346 8.39 -12.88 -0.46
N HIS A 347 7.20 -13.17 0.09
CA HIS A 347 7.17 -13.44 1.52
C HIS A 347 7.53 -14.91 1.81
N ILE A 348 6.82 -15.86 1.19
CA ILE A 348 7.11 -17.28 1.34
C ILE A 348 8.23 -17.67 0.38
N PRO A 349 9.32 -18.33 0.84
CA PRO A 349 10.45 -18.72 0.01
C PRO A 349 10.07 -19.52 -1.22
N LEU A 350 10.83 -19.38 -2.30
CA LEU A 350 10.66 -20.14 -3.54
C LEU A 350 11.54 -21.41 -3.58
N ILE A 351 12.53 -21.51 -2.72
CA ILE A 351 13.42 -22.68 -2.64
C ILE A 351 12.97 -23.58 -1.50
N GLU A 352 12.72 -24.84 -1.81
CA GLU A 352 12.43 -25.87 -0.82
C GLU A 352 13.57 -25.97 0.21
N LEU A 353 13.24 -25.95 1.49
CA LEU A 353 14.24 -26.00 2.58
C LEU A 353 14.94 -27.35 2.64
N TRP A 354 14.18 -28.43 2.50
CA TRP A 354 14.60 -29.82 2.47
C TRP A 354 13.47 -30.68 1.89
N PRO A 355 13.76 -31.81 1.27
CA PRO A 355 12.72 -32.71 0.76
C PRO A 355 11.75 -33.12 1.87
N GLY A 356 10.45 -32.93 1.61
CA GLY A 356 9.42 -33.22 2.58
C GLY A 356 9.24 -32.19 3.70
N ALA A 357 9.73 -30.96 3.49
CA ALA A 357 9.60 -29.86 4.44
C ALA A 357 8.16 -29.37 4.70
N ASN A 358 7.18 -29.85 3.94
CA ASN A 358 5.76 -29.61 4.19
C ASN A 358 5.19 -30.70 5.09
N PRO A 359 4.96 -30.48 6.37
CA PRO A 359 4.30 -31.45 7.23
C PRO A 359 2.87 -31.65 6.75
N GLY A 360 2.54 -32.83 6.28
CA GLY A 360 1.26 -33.15 5.63
C GLY A 360 0.14 -33.47 6.59
N THR A 361 -0.13 -32.64 7.61
CA THR A 361 -1.34 -32.81 8.42
C THR A 361 -2.31 -31.66 8.17
N ILE A 362 -3.60 -31.94 8.08
CA ILE A 362 -4.66 -30.95 7.79
C ILE A 362 -4.68 -29.78 8.78
N LEU A 363 -4.17 -29.95 9.99
CA LEU A 363 -4.06 -28.90 11.00
C LEU A 363 -2.73 -28.14 10.94
N GLU A 364 -1.72 -28.71 10.30
CA GLU A 364 -0.35 -28.23 10.21
C GLU A 364 0.15 -28.13 8.76
N ASP A 365 -0.77 -27.97 7.80
CA ASP A 365 -0.45 -27.85 6.36
C ASP A 365 0.23 -26.52 6.07
N TYR A 366 1.34 -26.34 6.75
CA TYR A 366 2.15 -25.16 6.74
C TYR A 366 3.24 -25.33 5.67
N ALA A 367 3.06 -24.61 4.56
CA ALA A 367 4.03 -24.61 3.50
C ALA A 367 5.18 -23.65 3.82
N VAL A 368 6.35 -24.16 4.15
CA VAL A 368 7.57 -23.38 4.41
C VAL A 368 8.21 -22.83 3.13
N TRP A 369 7.74 -23.26 1.97
CA TRP A 369 8.08 -22.71 0.67
C TRP A 369 6.87 -22.79 -0.26
N GLN A 370 6.82 -21.92 -1.26
CA GLN A 370 5.66 -21.85 -2.16
C GLN A 370 5.99 -22.45 -3.52
N LYS A 371 5.73 -23.77 -3.66
CA LYS A 371 6.02 -24.51 -4.89
C LYS A 371 5.31 -23.93 -6.11
N GLU A 372 4.04 -23.55 -5.98
CA GLU A 372 3.27 -22.98 -7.09
C GLU A 372 3.91 -21.70 -7.62
N CYS A 373 4.33 -20.80 -6.70
CA CYS A 373 5.05 -19.59 -7.06
C CYS A 373 6.43 -19.88 -7.67
N ALA A 374 7.15 -20.87 -7.12
CA ALA A 374 8.45 -21.28 -7.64
C ALA A 374 8.35 -21.81 -9.08
N ASP A 375 7.33 -22.62 -9.36
CA ASP A 375 7.09 -23.18 -10.70
C ASP A 375 6.66 -22.09 -11.70
N MET A 376 5.85 -21.10 -11.28
CA MET A 376 5.36 -20.04 -12.15
C MET A 376 6.38 -18.91 -12.37
N TRP A 377 7.07 -18.48 -11.33
CA TRP A 377 7.93 -17.28 -11.36
C TRP A 377 9.41 -17.61 -11.55
N GLY A 378 9.88 -18.73 -10.99
CA GLY A 378 11.29 -19.14 -11.04
C GLY A 378 11.90 -19.15 -12.44
N PRO A 379 11.23 -19.75 -13.45
CA PRO A 379 11.70 -19.71 -14.84
C PRO A 379 11.82 -18.28 -15.39
N ILE A 380 10.85 -17.41 -15.11
CA ILE A 380 10.84 -16.00 -15.57
C ILE A 380 11.99 -15.24 -14.93
N LEU A 381 12.20 -15.41 -13.62
CA LEU A 381 13.30 -14.78 -12.89
C LEU A 381 14.65 -15.24 -13.47
N THR A 382 14.78 -16.52 -13.82
CA THR A 382 15.99 -17.10 -14.40
C THR A 382 16.26 -16.57 -15.80
N GLU A 383 15.24 -16.54 -16.67
CA GLU A 383 15.31 -16.00 -18.03
C GLU A 383 15.77 -14.54 -18.05
N ASN A 384 15.29 -13.75 -17.09
CA ASN A 384 15.62 -12.33 -16.96
C ASN A 384 16.87 -12.08 -16.10
N LYS A 385 17.65 -13.12 -15.79
CA LYS A 385 18.93 -13.05 -15.05
C LYS A 385 18.80 -12.28 -13.73
N VAL A 386 17.69 -12.47 -13.02
CA VAL A 386 17.54 -11.97 -11.65
C VAL A 386 18.66 -12.54 -10.80
N GLN A 387 19.31 -11.72 -9.98
CA GLN A 387 20.43 -12.17 -9.15
C GLN A 387 19.97 -12.65 -7.78
N LEU A 388 18.88 -12.10 -7.26
CA LEU A 388 18.49 -12.33 -5.87
C LEU A 388 16.97 -12.35 -5.69
N VAL A 389 16.52 -13.28 -4.86
CA VAL A 389 15.19 -13.31 -4.25
C VAL A 389 15.35 -13.08 -2.76
N LEU A 390 14.56 -12.17 -2.20
CA LEU A 390 14.49 -11.90 -0.77
C LEU A 390 13.16 -12.42 -0.21
N ALA A 391 13.23 -13.22 0.84
CA ALA A 391 12.08 -13.84 1.47
C ALA A 391 12.06 -13.66 3.00
N GLY A 392 10.94 -14.03 3.62
CA GLY A 392 10.69 -14.05 5.06
C GLY A 392 10.13 -15.39 5.52
N HIS A 393 9.01 -15.34 6.30
CA HIS A 393 8.14 -16.47 6.63
C HIS A 393 8.71 -17.53 7.57
N THR A 394 9.95 -17.98 7.36
CA THR A 394 10.53 -19.06 8.15
C THR A 394 11.17 -18.61 9.47
N HIS A 395 11.19 -17.30 9.71
CA HIS A 395 11.75 -16.66 10.91
C HIS A 395 13.22 -17.02 11.18
N ARG A 396 14.00 -17.34 10.12
CA ARG A 396 15.39 -17.76 10.21
C ARG A 396 16.20 -17.16 9.08
N TYR A 397 17.38 -16.72 9.38
CA TYR A 397 18.33 -16.39 8.32
C TYR A 397 18.76 -17.65 7.58
N ARG A 398 18.67 -17.60 6.25
CA ARG A 398 19.20 -18.63 5.35
C ARG A 398 19.67 -17.99 4.05
N TYR A 399 20.71 -18.55 3.48
CA TYR A 399 21.22 -18.20 2.16
C TYR A 399 21.35 -19.44 1.29
N ASP A 400 20.74 -19.39 0.11
CA ASP A 400 20.86 -20.40 -0.94
C ASP A 400 21.50 -19.78 -2.17
N SER A 401 22.67 -20.29 -2.58
CA SER A 401 23.37 -19.77 -3.75
C SER A 401 22.61 -20.07 -5.05
N ALA A 402 22.87 -19.25 -6.09
CA ALA A 402 22.47 -19.54 -7.46
C ALA A 402 23.05 -20.87 -7.93
N THR A 403 22.41 -21.49 -8.90
CA THR A 403 22.85 -22.76 -9.52
C THR A 403 22.98 -22.60 -11.03
N PRO A 404 23.58 -23.56 -11.77
CA PRO A 404 23.64 -23.47 -13.22
C PRO A 404 22.26 -23.38 -13.92
N THR A 405 21.20 -23.87 -13.27
CA THR A 405 19.81 -23.87 -13.81
C THR A 405 18.91 -22.80 -13.18
N ARG A 406 19.41 -22.06 -12.20
CA ARG A 406 18.68 -20.99 -11.50
C ARG A 406 19.64 -19.82 -11.28
N SER A 407 19.42 -18.72 -12.01
CA SER A 407 20.31 -17.54 -11.97
C SER A 407 20.33 -16.81 -10.63
N TRP A 408 19.28 -16.96 -9.81
CA TRP A 408 19.09 -16.22 -8.57
C TRP A 408 19.48 -17.03 -7.34
N ALA A 409 20.07 -16.33 -6.39
CA ALA A 409 20.23 -16.76 -5.00
C ALA A 409 18.97 -16.40 -4.20
N GLU A 410 18.75 -17.03 -3.05
CA GLU A 410 17.69 -16.64 -2.13
C GLU A 410 18.27 -16.31 -0.75
N ILE A 411 17.86 -15.15 -0.19
CA ILE A 411 18.14 -14.78 1.19
C ILE A 411 16.80 -14.72 1.93
N ILE A 412 16.70 -15.45 3.01
CA ILE A 412 15.58 -15.39 3.94
C ILE A 412 15.99 -14.56 5.14
N GLY A 413 15.17 -13.57 5.49
CA GLY A 413 15.31 -12.74 6.67
C GLY A 413 14.18 -12.92 7.67
N GLY A 414 13.95 -11.90 8.49
CA GLY A 414 12.89 -11.87 9.49
C GLY A 414 13.32 -12.38 10.85
N GLY A 415 12.34 -12.60 11.69
CA GLY A 415 12.51 -13.13 13.04
C GLY A 415 11.17 -13.47 13.64
N ARG A 416 11.15 -14.19 14.74
CA ARG A 416 9.92 -14.53 15.42
C ARG A 416 9.54 -13.39 16.37
N GLY A 417 8.27 -12.98 16.41
CA GLY A 417 7.78 -11.87 17.25
C GLY A 417 8.12 -11.98 18.75
N ASN A 418 8.41 -13.18 19.24
CA ASN A 418 8.81 -13.45 20.62
C ASN A 418 10.29 -13.88 20.76
N SER A 419 11.09 -13.82 19.70
CA SER A 419 12.51 -14.19 19.72
C SER A 419 13.42 -12.98 19.92
N THR A 420 14.67 -13.26 20.28
CA THR A 420 15.77 -12.28 20.33
C THR A 420 16.54 -12.20 19.01
N PHE A 421 15.99 -12.80 17.95
CA PHE A 421 16.60 -12.80 16.63
C PHE A 421 15.64 -12.14 15.64
N GLN A 422 15.98 -10.93 15.24
CA GLN A 422 15.26 -10.20 14.20
C GLN A 422 16.25 -9.58 13.24
N THR A 423 15.99 -9.66 11.94
CA THR A 423 16.88 -9.15 10.93
C THR A 423 16.34 -7.95 10.17
N LEU A 424 17.25 -7.06 9.81
CA LEU A 424 17.15 -6.11 8.72
C LEU A 424 18.06 -6.58 7.60
N VAL A 425 17.53 -6.76 6.39
CA VAL A 425 18.34 -7.06 5.21
C VAL A 425 18.60 -5.76 4.48
N GLU A 426 19.87 -5.39 4.34
CA GLU A 426 20.33 -4.20 3.60
C GLU A 426 20.91 -4.62 2.26
N GLY A 427 20.52 -3.92 1.18
CA GLY A 427 21.11 -4.05 -0.15
C GLY A 427 21.66 -2.72 -0.63
N LYS A 428 22.93 -2.68 -1.01
CA LYS A 428 23.60 -1.47 -1.46
C LYS A 428 24.62 -1.76 -2.55
N VAL A 429 24.68 -0.91 -3.58
CA VAL A 429 25.74 -1.02 -4.57
C VAL A 429 26.99 -0.30 -4.05
N GLU A 430 28.05 -1.05 -3.93
CA GLU A 430 29.37 -0.59 -3.46
C GLU A 430 30.45 -1.11 -4.42
N ASN A 431 31.29 -0.23 -4.93
CA ASN A 431 32.37 -0.58 -5.87
C ASN A 431 31.90 -1.42 -7.08
N GLY A 432 30.73 -1.07 -7.65
CA GLY A 432 30.15 -1.78 -8.78
C GLY A 432 29.69 -3.20 -8.50
N LYS A 433 29.34 -3.50 -7.25
CA LYS A 433 28.75 -4.78 -6.82
C LYS A 433 27.57 -4.53 -5.89
N LEU A 434 26.52 -5.31 -6.02
CA LEU A 434 25.44 -5.32 -5.04
C LEU A 434 25.90 -6.12 -3.81
N VAL A 435 26.05 -5.44 -2.70
CA VAL A 435 26.40 -6.02 -1.41
C VAL A 435 25.12 -6.13 -0.58
N MET A 436 24.85 -7.35 -0.12
CA MET A 436 23.72 -7.67 0.76
C MET A 436 24.25 -7.95 2.16
N ARG A 437 23.74 -7.25 3.17
CA ARG A 437 24.08 -7.46 4.58
C ARG A 437 22.82 -7.82 5.36
N VAL A 438 22.92 -8.89 6.13
CA VAL A 438 21.84 -9.32 7.03
C VAL A 438 22.25 -8.94 8.45
N HIS A 439 21.61 -7.89 8.97
CA HIS A 439 21.85 -7.36 10.31
C HIS A 439 20.93 -8.03 11.31
N ASN A 440 21.49 -8.67 12.35
CA ASN A 440 20.71 -9.03 13.54
C ASN A 440 20.57 -7.77 14.40
N THR A 441 19.36 -7.21 14.44
CA THR A 441 19.08 -5.94 15.12
C THR A 441 19.02 -6.07 16.65
N ASP A 442 18.89 -7.29 17.19
CA ASP A 442 18.94 -7.55 18.62
C ASP A 442 20.38 -7.65 19.13
N ALA A 443 21.22 -8.35 18.39
CA ALA A 443 22.64 -8.53 18.75
C ALA A 443 23.54 -7.38 18.24
N GLY A 444 23.05 -6.56 17.31
CA GLY A 444 23.85 -5.51 16.67
C GLY A 444 24.94 -6.01 15.73
N THR A 445 24.86 -7.26 15.25
CA THR A 445 25.87 -7.92 14.42
C THR A 445 25.38 -8.17 13.00
N ILE A 446 26.33 -8.31 12.05
CA ILE A 446 26.04 -8.83 10.72
C ILE A 446 26.15 -10.35 10.78
N VAL A 447 25.09 -11.06 10.40
CA VAL A 447 25.01 -12.52 10.39
C VAL A 447 25.20 -13.13 9.00
N GLY A 448 25.18 -12.30 7.96
CA GLY A 448 25.44 -12.70 6.58
C GLY A 448 25.86 -11.53 5.72
N GLU A 449 26.83 -11.74 4.85
CA GLU A 449 27.23 -10.80 3.81
C GLU A 449 27.43 -11.53 2.50
N HIS A 450 26.78 -11.04 1.44
CA HIS A 450 26.80 -11.65 0.11
C HIS A 450 26.98 -10.59 -0.95
N THR A 451 27.69 -10.91 -2.01
CA THR A 451 28.02 -9.96 -3.07
C THR A 451 27.63 -10.51 -4.43
N PHE A 452 27.02 -9.67 -5.25
CA PHE A 452 26.54 -10.03 -6.58
C PHE A 452 27.14 -9.10 -7.64
N ALA A 453 27.57 -9.69 -8.76
CA ALA A 453 27.98 -8.93 -9.93
C ALA A 453 26.74 -8.39 -10.69
N PRO A 454 26.91 -7.30 -11.48
CA PRO A 454 25.84 -6.88 -12.39
C PRO A 454 25.49 -7.98 -13.37
N ARG A 455 24.23 -8.06 -13.77
CA ARG A 455 23.81 -9.02 -14.80
C ARG A 455 24.38 -8.62 -16.17
N SER A 456 24.81 -9.63 -16.90
CA SER A 456 25.41 -9.49 -18.26
C SER A 456 24.32 -9.52 -19.33
#